data_7bc57d92ec36786c9f5d3d71c64978a5
#
_entry.id   7bc57d92ec36786c9f5d3d71c64978a5
#
_cell.length_a   1.000
_cell.length_b   1.000
_cell.length_c   1.000
_cell.angle_alpha   90.00
_cell.angle_beta   90.00
_cell.angle_gamma   90.00
#
_symmetry.space_group_name_H-M   'P 1'
#
loop_
_entity.id
_entity.type
_entity.pdbx_description
1 polymer ?
#
loop_
_entity_poly.entity_id
_entity_poly.type
_entity_poly.pdbx_seq_one_letter_code
_entity_poly.pdbx_strand_id
1 'polypeptide(L)'
;MRFPAVLHYFALALLTHLLALAQSPSRPVPGKPEPVPPFLQGKPPAPEPTIPPARPFHDPRYGVSFTIPPAWNITRHDGDVSTFSLDARNAAHTAQMRAVASISFNPHPYSTFSGALFYYSVTPNITANQCAAQAIARAPHTVTTMQVAGVPFTHGYDEHGGICTESRDEIYTTAHNNACYRFDAVINNFCGGDVSGVKDITERELNDVRRRMQSILETVRFDNE
;
A
#
# COMPACT_ATOMS: atom_id res chain seq x y z
N MET A 1 -20.47 -59.07 27.67
CA MET A 1 -19.55 -60.13 28.16
C MET A 1 -18.29 -59.46 28.68
N ARG A 2 -18.08 -59.62 29.96
CA ARG A 2 -16.85 -59.74 30.75
C ARG A 2 -15.73 -58.72 30.55
N PHE A 3 -15.60 -57.87 31.57
CA PHE A 3 -14.35 -57.27 32.08
C PHE A 3 -13.37 -58.40 32.55
N PRO A 4 -12.06 -58.13 32.61
CA PRO A 4 -11.50 -58.04 33.94
C PRO A 4 -10.59 -56.84 34.19
N ALA A 5 -10.62 -56.48 35.45
CA ALA A 5 -9.76 -55.60 36.21
C ALA A 5 -8.38 -56.24 36.47
N VAL A 6 -7.33 -55.40 36.55
CA VAL A 6 -6.08 -55.64 37.29
C VAL A 6 -5.60 -54.25 37.76
N LEU A 7 -5.73 -53.94 39.00
CA LEU A 7 -4.93 -54.23 40.20
C LEU A 7 -3.63 -53.40 40.29
N HIS A 8 -3.70 -52.43 41.16
CA HIS A 8 -2.77 -51.86 42.14
C HIS A 8 -1.27 -52.22 42.02
N TYR A 9 -0.46 -51.16 42.00
CA TYR A 9 0.81 -51.13 42.73
C TYR A 9 0.99 -49.79 43.42
N PHE A 10 0.84 -49.82 44.74
CA PHE A 10 1.34 -48.83 45.68
C PHE A 10 2.85 -49.07 45.78
N ALA A 11 3.63 -48.03 45.49
CA ALA A 11 5.02 -47.99 45.89
C ALA A 11 5.23 -46.77 46.78
N LEU A 12 5.39 -47.08 48.00
CA LEU A 12 5.78 -46.26 49.14
C LEU A 12 7.25 -45.81 48.88
N ALA A 13 7.53 -44.54 48.71
CA ALA A 13 8.90 -44.01 48.70
C ALA A 13 9.05 -42.92 49.72
N LEU A 14 9.88 -43.23 50.65
CA LEU A 14 10.32 -42.55 51.87
C LEU A 14 10.58 -41.06 51.72
N LEU A 15 10.13 -40.38 52.77
CA LEU A 15 10.58 -39.06 53.21
C LEU A 15 12.12 -39.03 53.35
N THR A 16 12.79 -38.20 52.63
CA THR A 16 14.08 -37.65 52.99
C THR A 16 13.94 -36.12 53.11
N HIS A 17 13.82 -35.68 54.35
CA HIS A 17 13.90 -34.28 54.69
C HIS A 17 15.36 -33.83 54.50
N LEU A 18 15.68 -33.19 53.42
CA LEU A 18 16.86 -32.36 53.32
C LEU A 18 16.50 -30.96 53.84
N LEU A 19 17.06 -30.62 55.00
CA LEU A 19 17.13 -29.26 55.51
C LEU A 19 17.92 -28.42 54.49
N ALA A 20 17.22 -27.72 53.61
CA ALA A 20 17.79 -26.65 52.87
C ALA A 20 17.99 -25.47 53.84
N LEU A 21 19.21 -25.22 54.24
CA LEU A 21 19.63 -24.00 54.94
C LEU A 21 19.24 -22.82 54.02
N ALA A 22 18.24 -22.05 54.47
CA ALA A 22 17.87 -20.78 53.84
C ALA A 22 19.05 -19.82 53.97
N GLN A 23 19.87 -19.74 52.92
CA GLN A 23 20.79 -18.61 52.74
C GLN A 23 19.94 -17.40 52.41
N SER A 24 19.78 -16.49 53.34
CA SER A 24 19.21 -15.17 53.10
C SER A 24 19.98 -14.53 51.96
N PRO A 25 19.33 -14.06 50.90
CA PRO A 25 20.03 -13.33 49.88
C PRO A 25 20.58 -12.06 50.49
N SER A 26 21.91 -11.97 50.51
CA SER A 26 22.62 -10.75 50.90
C SER A 26 22.10 -9.61 50.07
N ARG A 27 21.53 -8.57 50.70
CA ARG A 27 21.13 -7.32 50.03
C ARG A 27 22.33 -6.82 49.23
N PRO A 28 22.18 -6.55 47.93
CA PRO A 28 23.24 -5.94 47.15
C PRO A 28 23.53 -4.58 47.75
N VAL A 29 24.77 -4.39 48.19
CA VAL A 29 25.32 -3.09 48.57
C VAL A 29 25.20 -2.20 47.32
N PRO A 30 24.73 -0.93 47.42
CA PRO A 30 24.73 -0.03 46.28
C PRO A 30 26.15 0.20 45.84
N GLY A 31 26.63 -0.62 44.94
CA GLY A 31 27.92 -0.43 44.28
C GLY A 31 27.84 0.76 43.34
N LYS A 32 28.94 1.47 43.23
CA LYS A 32 29.12 2.49 42.19
C LYS A 32 28.70 1.89 40.85
N PRO A 33 27.82 2.55 40.05
CA PRO A 33 27.39 1.99 38.80
C PRO A 33 28.60 1.64 37.91
N GLU A 34 28.76 0.37 37.59
CA GLU A 34 29.80 -0.05 36.67
C GLU A 34 29.56 0.59 35.32
N PRO A 35 30.60 1.11 34.64
CA PRO A 35 30.45 1.66 33.30
C PRO A 35 29.92 0.54 32.35
N VAL A 36 28.79 0.80 31.73
CA VAL A 36 28.17 -0.14 30.78
C VAL A 36 29.16 -0.43 29.65
N PRO A 37 29.51 -1.69 29.40
CA PRO A 37 30.42 -2.04 28.31
C PRO A 37 29.99 -1.43 26.99
N PRO A 38 30.89 -0.97 26.11
CA PRO A 38 30.55 -0.29 24.86
C PRO A 38 29.61 -1.08 23.94
N PHE A 39 29.64 -2.42 24.00
CA PHE A 39 28.76 -3.29 23.21
C PHE A 39 27.31 -3.41 23.76
N LEU A 40 27.07 -2.96 25.00
CA LEU A 40 25.73 -2.85 25.59
C LEU A 40 25.15 -1.42 25.46
N GLN A 41 25.93 -0.48 24.97
CA GLN A 41 25.39 0.81 24.54
C GLN A 41 24.54 0.54 23.30
N GLY A 42 23.21 0.62 23.44
CA GLY A 42 22.28 0.38 22.34
C GLY A 42 22.67 1.23 21.14
N LYS A 43 22.59 0.64 19.94
CA LYS A 43 22.73 1.40 18.69
C LYS A 43 21.85 2.66 18.78
N PRO A 44 22.38 3.84 18.43
CA PRO A 44 21.56 5.05 18.38
C PRO A 44 20.24 4.78 17.68
N PRO A 45 19.10 5.27 18.17
CA PRO A 45 17.83 5.09 17.48
C PRO A 45 18.00 5.52 16.04
N ALA A 46 17.46 4.72 15.11
CA ALA A 46 17.46 5.09 13.69
C ALA A 46 16.78 6.46 13.56
N PRO A 47 17.30 7.35 12.69
CA PRO A 47 16.67 8.64 12.48
C PRO A 47 15.21 8.41 12.07
N GLU A 48 14.30 9.23 12.61
CA GLU A 48 12.89 9.16 12.25
C GLU A 48 12.74 9.32 10.74
N PRO A 49 11.88 8.51 10.09
CA PRO A 49 11.66 8.59 8.65
C PRO A 49 11.15 9.99 8.30
N THR A 50 11.92 10.70 7.46
CA THR A 50 11.53 12.03 7.00
C THR A 50 10.36 11.91 6.01
N ILE A 51 9.27 12.61 6.27
CA ILE A 51 8.13 12.70 5.35
C ILE A 51 8.57 13.46 4.09
N PRO A 52 8.51 12.86 2.88
CA PRO A 52 8.82 13.56 1.66
C PRO A 52 7.91 14.79 1.49
N PRO A 53 8.44 15.96 1.12
CA PRO A 53 7.63 17.14 0.84
C PRO A 53 6.84 16.98 -0.46
N ALA A 54 5.86 17.86 -0.69
CA ALA A 54 5.18 17.96 -1.99
C ALA A 54 6.19 18.26 -3.10
N ARG A 55 6.00 17.64 -4.27
CA ARG A 55 6.92 17.79 -5.41
C ARG A 55 6.16 17.94 -6.72
N PRO A 56 6.53 18.89 -7.59
CA PRO A 56 6.02 18.92 -8.95
C PRO A 56 6.61 17.76 -9.78
N PHE A 57 5.80 17.22 -10.66
CA PHE A 57 6.21 16.34 -11.74
C PHE A 57 5.88 17.01 -13.07
N HIS A 58 6.79 16.93 -14.05
CA HIS A 58 6.57 17.39 -15.40
C HIS A 58 7.09 16.36 -16.41
N ASP A 59 6.24 15.99 -17.36
CA ASP A 59 6.60 15.19 -18.51
C ASP A 59 6.73 16.07 -19.76
N PRO A 60 7.96 16.49 -20.13
CA PRO A 60 8.16 17.39 -21.27
C PRO A 60 7.88 16.73 -22.62
N ARG A 61 7.81 15.40 -22.68
CA ARG A 61 7.51 14.67 -23.91
C ARG A 61 6.04 14.78 -24.30
N TYR A 62 5.17 14.79 -23.32
CA TYR A 62 3.72 14.81 -23.52
C TYR A 62 3.05 16.06 -22.97
N GLY A 63 3.83 17.02 -22.49
CA GLY A 63 3.32 18.31 -22.02
C GLY A 63 2.34 18.18 -20.85
N VAL A 64 2.66 17.34 -19.87
CA VAL A 64 1.80 17.12 -18.68
C VAL A 64 2.54 17.44 -17.41
N SER A 65 1.91 18.17 -16.53
CA SER A 65 2.42 18.40 -15.18
C SER A 65 1.36 18.12 -14.12
N PHE A 66 1.80 17.72 -12.93
CA PHE A 66 0.97 17.56 -11.75
C PHE A 66 1.81 17.62 -10.47
N THR A 67 1.17 17.73 -9.33
CA THR A 67 1.84 17.81 -8.02
C THR A 67 1.62 16.54 -7.23
N ILE A 68 2.70 15.95 -6.75
CA ILE A 68 2.68 14.83 -5.81
C ILE A 68 2.60 15.41 -4.39
N PRO A 69 1.61 15.01 -3.58
CA PRO A 69 1.46 15.52 -2.23
C PRO A 69 2.57 15.04 -1.29
N PRO A 70 2.70 15.62 -0.10
CA PRO A 70 3.60 15.13 0.93
C PRO A 70 3.33 13.65 1.26
N ALA A 71 4.36 12.96 1.71
CA ALA A 71 4.30 11.54 2.08
C ALA A 71 4.07 10.58 0.89
N TRP A 72 4.35 11.04 -0.33
CA TRP A 72 4.36 10.22 -1.52
C TRP A 72 5.73 10.26 -2.19
N ASN A 73 6.13 9.12 -2.74
CA ASN A 73 7.29 9.02 -3.61
C ASN A 73 6.83 9.01 -5.07
N ILE A 74 7.66 9.50 -5.97
CA ILE A 74 7.42 9.39 -7.40
C ILE A 74 8.66 8.91 -8.11
N THR A 75 8.46 8.01 -9.05
CA THR A 75 9.50 7.50 -9.95
C THR A 75 9.03 7.72 -11.38
N ARG A 76 9.91 8.25 -12.22
CA ARG A 76 9.68 8.32 -13.66
C ARG A 76 9.94 6.95 -14.26
N HIS A 77 9.05 6.49 -15.11
CA HIS A 77 9.20 5.29 -15.91
C HIS A 77 9.10 5.65 -17.38
N ASP A 78 10.04 5.14 -18.18
CA ASP A 78 10.01 5.22 -19.63
C ASP A 78 9.99 3.78 -20.17
N GLY A 79 8.91 3.38 -20.82
CA GLY A 79 8.76 2.03 -21.34
C GLY A 79 7.31 1.57 -21.45
N ASP A 80 7.14 0.34 -21.84
CA ASP A 80 5.84 -0.26 -22.02
C ASP A 80 5.14 -0.48 -20.67
N VAL A 81 3.82 -0.32 -20.67
CA VAL A 81 3.00 -0.67 -19.50
C VAL A 81 2.94 -2.19 -19.40
N SER A 82 3.49 -2.73 -18.32
CA SER A 82 3.37 -4.15 -18.00
C SER A 82 2.15 -4.36 -17.11
N THR A 83 1.20 -5.14 -17.59
CA THR A 83 0.03 -5.54 -16.79
C THR A 83 0.34 -6.65 -15.78
N PHE A 84 1.51 -7.26 -15.86
CA PHE A 84 1.91 -8.34 -14.96
C PHE A 84 2.27 -7.82 -13.56
N SER A 85 2.96 -6.69 -13.49
CA SER A 85 3.42 -6.10 -12.23
C SER A 85 2.70 -4.79 -11.86
N LEU A 86 1.73 -4.36 -12.67
CA LEU A 86 0.93 -3.18 -12.45
C LEU A 86 -0.50 -3.59 -12.13
N ASP A 87 -1.07 -2.94 -11.15
CA ASP A 87 -2.49 -3.09 -10.84
C ASP A 87 -3.36 -2.37 -11.87
N ALA A 88 -2.79 -1.46 -12.65
CA ALA A 88 -3.45 -0.80 -13.77
C ALA A 88 -3.77 -1.80 -14.89
N ARG A 89 -5.05 -2.00 -15.17
CA ARG A 89 -5.55 -2.96 -16.16
C ARG A 89 -6.04 -2.29 -17.43
N ASN A 90 -6.17 -3.10 -18.48
CA ASN A 90 -6.73 -2.68 -19.78
C ASN A 90 -5.97 -1.52 -20.44
N ALA A 91 -4.73 -1.29 -20.10
CA ALA A 91 -3.89 -0.40 -20.86
C ALA A 91 -3.74 -0.91 -22.30
N ALA A 92 -3.73 -0.01 -23.29
CA ALA A 92 -3.45 -0.40 -24.66
C ALA A 92 -2.02 -0.98 -24.79
N HIS A 93 -1.81 -1.91 -25.70
CA HIS A 93 -0.50 -2.53 -25.93
C HIS A 93 0.62 -1.51 -26.26
N THR A 94 0.23 -0.34 -26.79
CA THR A 94 1.17 0.77 -27.12
C THR A 94 1.26 1.81 -26.01
N ALA A 95 0.60 1.57 -24.87
CA ALA A 95 0.68 2.47 -23.73
C ALA A 95 2.10 2.49 -23.15
N GLN A 96 2.57 3.66 -22.80
CA GLN A 96 3.87 3.90 -22.18
C GLN A 96 3.68 4.40 -20.76
N MET A 97 4.27 3.72 -19.79
CA MET A 97 4.32 4.19 -18.41
C MET A 97 5.24 5.40 -18.33
N ARG A 98 4.75 6.49 -17.74
CA ARG A 98 5.47 7.76 -17.63
C ARG A 98 5.84 8.10 -16.19
N ALA A 99 4.98 7.76 -15.24
CA ALA A 99 5.25 7.93 -13.83
C ALA A 99 4.45 6.95 -12.96
N VAL A 100 5.05 6.58 -11.84
CA VAL A 100 4.39 5.88 -10.74
C VAL A 100 4.65 6.66 -9.45
N ALA A 101 3.60 7.07 -8.78
CA ALA A 101 3.69 7.59 -7.43
C ALA A 101 3.16 6.54 -6.45
N SER A 102 3.79 6.43 -5.28
CA SER A 102 3.38 5.52 -4.23
C SER A 102 3.37 6.21 -2.88
N ILE A 103 2.45 5.82 -2.02
CA ILE A 103 2.46 6.30 -0.64
C ILE A 103 3.72 5.84 0.08
N SER A 104 4.39 6.75 0.81
CA SER A 104 5.70 6.47 1.41
C SER A 104 5.64 5.63 2.68
N PHE A 105 4.49 5.64 3.35
CA PHE A 105 4.22 4.85 4.54
C PHE A 105 2.73 4.53 4.62
N ASN A 106 2.41 3.40 5.26
CA ASN A 106 1.03 2.99 5.45
C ASN A 106 0.33 3.90 6.50
N PRO A 107 -0.70 4.68 6.11
CA PRO A 107 -1.45 5.51 7.05
C PRO A 107 -2.38 4.70 7.97
N HIS A 108 -2.61 3.43 7.66
CA HIS A 108 -3.51 2.52 8.38
C HIS A 108 -2.80 1.20 8.72
N PRO A 109 -1.68 1.23 9.49
CA PRO A 109 -0.77 0.09 9.67
C PRO A 109 -1.39 -1.11 10.39
N TYR A 110 -2.53 -0.91 11.05
CA TYR A 110 -3.26 -1.97 11.78
C TYR A 110 -4.52 -2.42 11.04
N SER A 111 -4.59 -2.17 9.74
CA SER A 111 -5.71 -2.57 8.88
C SER A 111 -5.22 -3.42 7.71
N THR A 112 -6.17 -3.94 6.93
CA THR A 112 -5.89 -4.69 5.69
C THR A 112 -5.31 -3.84 4.56
N PHE A 113 -5.14 -2.52 4.74
CA PHE A 113 -4.53 -1.64 3.75
C PHE A 113 -3.06 -2.02 3.51
N SER A 114 -2.70 -2.29 2.26
CA SER A 114 -1.33 -2.66 1.88
C SER A 114 -0.59 -1.57 1.12
N GLY A 115 -1.29 -0.66 0.45
CA GLY A 115 -0.65 0.43 -0.27
C GLY A 115 -1.59 1.20 -1.17
N ALA A 116 -1.10 2.32 -1.68
CA ALA A 116 -1.76 3.12 -2.71
C ALA A 116 -0.75 3.57 -3.76
N LEU A 117 -1.16 3.51 -5.03
CA LEU A 117 -0.34 3.80 -6.19
C LEU A 117 -1.11 4.73 -7.13
N PHE A 118 -0.41 5.66 -7.74
CA PHE A 118 -0.95 6.53 -8.76
C PHE A 118 -0.10 6.39 -10.01
N TYR A 119 -0.69 5.86 -11.06
CA TYR A 119 -0.01 5.64 -12.33
C TYR A 119 -0.38 6.73 -13.33
N TYR A 120 0.60 7.18 -14.11
CA TYR A 120 0.41 8.02 -15.26
C TYR A 120 1.01 7.33 -16.49
N SER A 121 0.18 7.09 -17.48
CA SER A 121 0.58 6.47 -18.76
C SER A 121 0.01 7.22 -19.94
N VAL A 122 0.65 7.07 -21.10
CA VAL A 122 0.23 7.69 -22.36
C VAL A 122 0.20 6.65 -23.47
N THR A 123 -0.87 6.64 -24.26
CA THR A 123 -0.99 5.84 -25.47
C THR A 123 -1.00 6.78 -26.66
N PRO A 124 0.06 6.85 -27.47
CA PRO A 124 0.10 7.68 -28.66
C PRO A 124 -0.74 7.09 -29.81
N ASN A 125 -1.12 7.93 -30.75
CA ASN A 125 -1.81 7.57 -32.01
C ASN A 125 -3.12 6.78 -31.78
N ILE A 126 -3.94 7.22 -30.86
CA ILE A 126 -5.20 6.57 -30.50
C ILE A 126 -6.35 7.58 -30.60
N THR A 127 -7.53 7.10 -31.01
CA THR A 127 -8.73 7.94 -31.11
C THR A 127 -9.33 8.24 -29.73
N ALA A 128 -10.11 9.31 -29.63
CA ALA A 128 -10.81 9.67 -28.39
C ALA A 128 -11.73 8.55 -27.89
N ASN A 129 -12.42 7.85 -28.79
CA ASN A 129 -13.28 6.72 -28.41
C ASN A 129 -12.49 5.54 -27.86
N GLN A 130 -11.34 5.22 -28.46
CA GLN A 130 -10.46 4.17 -27.96
C GLN A 130 -9.82 4.57 -26.62
N CYS A 131 -9.52 5.86 -26.43
CA CYS A 131 -9.05 6.37 -25.15
C CYS A 131 -10.11 6.22 -24.05
N ALA A 132 -11.31 6.69 -24.30
CA ALA A 132 -12.43 6.53 -23.37
C ALA A 132 -12.70 5.05 -23.03
N ALA A 133 -12.60 4.16 -24.03
CA ALA A 133 -12.80 2.73 -23.84
C ALA A 133 -11.82 2.09 -22.84
N GLN A 134 -10.64 2.67 -22.63
CA GLN A 134 -9.67 2.17 -21.63
C GLN A 134 -10.19 2.33 -20.19
N ALA A 135 -11.00 3.37 -19.91
CA ALA A 135 -11.64 3.53 -18.61
C ALA A 135 -12.88 2.65 -18.44
N ILE A 136 -13.50 2.26 -19.56
CA ILE A 136 -14.80 1.54 -19.58
C ILE A 136 -14.61 0.02 -19.57
N ALA A 137 -13.53 -0.50 -20.13
CA ALA A 137 -13.40 -1.88 -20.59
C ALA A 137 -13.69 -2.97 -19.53
N ARG A 138 -13.61 -2.65 -18.25
CA ARG A 138 -13.96 -3.58 -17.15
C ARG A 138 -14.77 -2.95 -16.02
N ALA A 139 -15.23 -1.72 -16.18
CA ALA A 139 -16.06 -1.03 -15.19
C ALA A 139 -17.54 -1.26 -15.47
N PRO A 140 -18.16 -2.33 -14.97
CA PRO A 140 -19.57 -2.60 -15.26
C PRO A 140 -20.50 -1.58 -14.58
N HIS A 141 -20.03 -0.74 -13.69
CA HIS A 141 -20.93 -0.10 -12.73
C HIS A 141 -21.03 1.42 -12.80
N THR A 142 -20.02 2.15 -13.27
CA THR A 142 -20.11 3.62 -13.33
C THR A 142 -19.07 4.20 -14.26
N VAL A 143 -19.47 4.45 -15.50
CA VAL A 143 -18.70 5.34 -16.37
C VAL A 143 -19.28 6.73 -16.22
N THR A 144 -18.46 7.65 -15.78
CA THR A 144 -18.85 9.05 -15.63
C THR A 144 -17.91 9.94 -16.43
N THR A 145 -18.32 11.19 -16.66
CA THR A 145 -17.45 12.22 -17.20
C THR A 145 -17.22 13.26 -16.12
N MET A 146 -15.97 13.63 -15.89
CA MET A 146 -15.60 14.67 -14.96
C MET A 146 -14.70 15.73 -15.62
N GLN A 147 -14.65 16.91 -15.05
CA GLN A 147 -13.78 18.00 -15.51
C GLN A 147 -12.56 18.09 -14.59
N VAL A 148 -11.37 18.05 -15.19
CA VAL A 148 -10.11 18.29 -14.49
C VAL A 148 -9.40 19.44 -15.20
N ALA A 149 -9.20 20.56 -14.51
CA ALA A 149 -8.60 21.76 -15.10
C ALA A 149 -9.26 22.23 -16.42
N GLY A 150 -10.58 22.04 -16.55
CA GLY A 150 -11.32 22.41 -17.76
C GLY A 150 -11.26 21.36 -18.89
N VAL A 151 -10.52 20.26 -18.71
CA VAL A 151 -10.43 19.16 -19.67
C VAL A 151 -11.41 18.05 -19.26
N PRO A 152 -12.23 17.52 -20.21
CA PRO A 152 -13.13 16.43 -19.91
C PRO A 152 -12.35 15.09 -19.81
N PHE A 153 -12.61 14.36 -18.72
CA PHE A 153 -12.08 13.02 -18.49
C PHE A 153 -13.23 12.02 -18.48
N THR A 154 -13.00 10.85 -19.07
CA THR A 154 -13.80 9.66 -18.82
C THR A 154 -13.27 8.99 -17.56
N HIS A 155 -14.16 8.73 -16.62
CA HIS A 155 -13.83 8.06 -15.36
C HIS A 155 -14.49 6.68 -15.34
N GLY A 156 -13.74 5.66 -14.99
CA GLY A 156 -14.18 4.30 -14.76
C GLY A 156 -13.64 3.74 -13.46
N TYR A 157 -14.17 2.60 -13.06
CA TYR A 157 -13.75 1.90 -11.85
C TYR A 157 -13.59 0.41 -12.16
N ASP A 158 -12.50 -0.19 -11.72
CA ASP A 158 -12.27 -1.64 -11.75
C ASP A 158 -11.93 -2.14 -10.35
N GLU A 159 -12.43 -3.31 -10.02
CA GLU A 159 -12.12 -4.00 -8.78
C GLU A 159 -11.72 -5.43 -9.12
N HIS A 160 -10.57 -5.83 -8.66
CA HIS A 160 -10.06 -7.17 -8.91
C HIS A 160 -9.28 -7.69 -7.73
N GLY A 161 -9.27 -8.99 -7.60
CA GLY A 161 -8.55 -9.63 -6.51
C GLY A 161 -8.15 -11.05 -6.87
N GLY A 162 -7.29 -11.59 -6.04
CA GLY A 162 -6.86 -12.98 -6.02
C GLY A 162 -6.99 -13.52 -4.61
N ILE A 163 -6.32 -14.63 -4.36
CA ILE A 163 -6.25 -15.18 -3.00
C ILE A 163 -5.50 -14.15 -2.13
N CYS A 164 -6.19 -13.59 -1.15
CA CYS A 164 -5.61 -12.67 -0.18
C CYS A 164 -5.10 -11.32 -0.70
N THR A 165 -5.57 -10.86 -1.84
CA THR A 165 -5.28 -9.52 -2.35
C THR A 165 -6.49 -8.94 -3.05
N GLU A 166 -6.71 -7.65 -2.91
CA GLU A 166 -7.74 -6.90 -3.59
C GLU A 166 -7.15 -5.57 -4.05
N SER A 167 -7.40 -5.23 -5.30
CA SER A 167 -7.03 -3.93 -5.89
C SER A 167 -8.28 -3.22 -6.37
N ARG A 168 -8.39 -1.95 -6.02
CA ARG A 168 -9.46 -1.04 -6.45
C ARG A 168 -8.82 0.07 -7.26
N ASP A 169 -9.22 0.19 -8.51
CA ASP A 169 -8.62 1.10 -9.49
C ASP A 169 -9.66 2.11 -9.99
N GLU A 170 -9.43 3.38 -9.70
CA GLU A 170 -10.16 4.52 -10.29
C GLU A 170 -9.40 4.97 -11.53
N ILE A 171 -9.99 4.78 -12.70
CA ILE A 171 -9.35 4.99 -13.99
C ILE A 171 -9.86 6.29 -14.63
N TYR A 172 -8.96 7.19 -14.96
CA TYR A 172 -9.26 8.46 -15.59
C TYR A 172 -8.55 8.57 -16.94
N THR A 173 -9.29 8.79 -18.02
CA THR A 173 -8.72 8.92 -19.35
C THR A 173 -9.18 10.19 -20.06
N THR A 174 -8.29 10.83 -20.80
CA THR A 174 -8.60 11.93 -21.69
C THR A 174 -7.77 11.87 -22.96
N ALA A 175 -8.40 12.21 -24.10
CA ALA A 175 -7.70 12.32 -25.37
C ALA A 175 -7.30 13.76 -25.62
N HIS A 176 -6.02 13.98 -25.88
CA HIS A 176 -5.46 15.27 -26.23
C HIS A 176 -4.29 15.08 -27.21
N ASN A 177 -4.13 15.94 -28.20
CA ASN A 177 -3.02 15.92 -29.18
C ASN A 177 -2.71 14.51 -29.75
N ASN A 178 -3.75 13.82 -30.24
CA ASN A 178 -3.65 12.46 -30.80
C ASN A 178 -3.03 11.41 -29.85
N ALA A 179 -3.14 11.62 -28.56
CA ALA A 179 -2.71 10.69 -27.54
C ALA A 179 -3.80 10.52 -26.48
N CYS A 180 -3.80 9.37 -25.83
CA CYS A 180 -4.61 9.10 -24.65
C CYS A 180 -3.74 9.24 -23.42
N TYR A 181 -4.15 10.09 -22.54
CA TYR A 181 -3.57 10.27 -21.20
C TYR A 181 -4.43 9.50 -20.20
N ARG A 182 -3.79 8.59 -19.48
CA ARG A 182 -4.46 7.73 -18.52
C ARG A 182 -3.81 7.88 -17.15
N PHE A 183 -4.65 8.03 -16.14
CA PHE A 183 -4.28 8.10 -14.74
C PHE A 183 -5.06 7.03 -13.99
N ASP A 184 -4.36 6.18 -13.27
CA ASP A 184 -4.95 5.13 -12.45
C ASP A 184 -4.62 5.40 -10.98
N ALA A 185 -5.65 5.41 -10.14
CA ALA A 185 -5.53 5.57 -8.70
C ALA A 185 -5.90 4.25 -8.02
N VAL A 186 -4.89 3.47 -7.67
CA VAL A 186 -5.04 2.09 -7.20
C VAL A 186 -4.85 2.00 -5.69
N ILE A 187 -5.79 1.37 -5.01
CA ILE A 187 -5.70 1.01 -3.60
C ILE A 187 -5.61 -0.50 -3.49
N ASN A 188 -4.59 -0.97 -2.79
CA ASN A 188 -4.35 -2.38 -2.53
C ASN A 188 -4.64 -2.74 -1.07
N ASN A 189 -5.34 -3.85 -0.88
CA ASN A 189 -5.66 -4.43 0.41
C ASN A 189 -5.18 -5.88 0.47
N PHE A 190 -4.93 -6.37 1.70
CA PHE A 190 -4.73 -7.79 1.97
C PHE A 190 -6.06 -8.50 2.20
N CYS A 191 -5.96 -9.80 2.48
CA CYS A 191 -7.06 -10.61 3.00
C CYS A 191 -7.80 -9.92 4.13
N GLY A 192 -9.08 -10.19 4.22
CA GLY A 192 -9.92 -9.77 5.35
C GLY A 192 -9.33 -10.11 6.72
N GLY A 193 -9.75 -9.37 7.73
CA GLY A 193 -9.22 -9.48 9.08
C GLY A 193 -9.29 -10.86 9.69
N ASP A 194 -10.26 -11.68 9.28
CA ASP A 194 -10.41 -13.08 9.71
C ASP A 194 -9.20 -13.96 9.38
N VAL A 195 -8.49 -13.63 8.29
CA VAL A 195 -7.32 -14.38 7.83
C VAL A 195 -6.03 -13.71 8.29
N SER A 196 -5.95 -12.38 8.17
CA SER A 196 -4.73 -11.61 8.45
C SER A 196 -4.54 -11.29 9.93
N GLY A 197 -5.59 -11.38 10.75
CA GLY A 197 -5.58 -10.99 12.15
C GLY A 197 -5.51 -9.47 12.40
N VAL A 198 -5.58 -8.67 11.33
CA VAL A 198 -5.69 -7.21 11.41
C VAL A 198 -7.11 -6.76 11.10
N LYS A 199 -7.46 -5.55 11.48
CA LYS A 199 -8.77 -4.98 11.23
C LYS A 199 -8.99 -4.71 9.75
N ASP A 200 -10.18 -4.99 9.22
CA ASP A 200 -10.53 -4.56 7.87
C ASP A 200 -10.48 -3.02 7.76
N ILE A 201 -9.94 -2.53 6.65
CA ILE A 201 -9.96 -1.10 6.37
C ILE A 201 -11.42 -0.64 6.20
N THR A 202 -11.76 0.47 6.82
CA THR A 202 -13.11 1.04 6.74
C THR A 202 -13.29 1.88 5.47
N GLU A 203 -14.53 2.04 5.02
CA GLU A 203 -14.85 2.94 3.89
C GLU A 203 -14.40 4.39 4.13
N ARG A 204 -14.41 4.86 5.37
CA ARG A 204 -13.90 6.19 5.71
C ARG A 204 -12.40 6.29 5.45
N GLU A 205 -11.63 5.30 5.87
CA GLU A 205 -10.18 5.22 5.68
C GLU A 205 -9.83 5.09 4.18
N LEU A 206 -10.58 4.27 3.44
CA LEU A 206 -10.46 4.17 1.98
C LEU A 206 -10.73 5.51 1.30
N ASN A 207 -11.78 6.21 1.71
CA ASN A 207 -12.12 7.52 1.15
C ASN A 207 -11.07 8.58 1.48
N ASP A 208 -10.38 8.48 2.62
CA ASP A 208 -9.26 9.36 2.95
C ASP A 208 -8.08 9.15 1.99
N VAL A 209 -7.78 7.90 1.63
CA VAL A 209 -6.75 7.58 0.63
C VAL A 209 -7.18 8.04 -0.76
N ARG A 210 -8.43 7.77 -1.18
CA ARG A 210 -8.98 8.22 -2.48
C ARG A 210 -8.86 9.73 -2.64
N ARG A 211 -9.23 10.52 -1.63
CA ARG A 211 -9.12 11.99 -1.69
C ARG A 211 -7.69 12.47 -1.90
N ARG A 212 -6.71 11.80 -1.30
CA ARG A 212 -5.28 12.14 -1.50
C ARG A 212 -4.86 11.86 -2.94
N MET A 213 -5.27 10.75 -3.53
CA MET A 213 -4.98 10.46 -4.94
C MET A 213 -5.74 11.40 -5.88
N GLN A 214 -6.99 11.70 -5.58
CA GLN A 214 -7.77 12.68 -6.33
C GLN A 214 -7.12 14.06 -6.31
N SER A 215 -6.51 14.47 -5.20
CA SER A 215 -5.78 15.73 -5.13
C SER A 215 -4.57 15.80 -6.08
N ILE A 216 -3.97 14.66 -6.47
CA ILE A 216 -2.96 14.61 -7.53
C ILE A 216 -3.62 14.92 -8.88
N LEU A 217 -4.73 14.25 -9.18
CA LEU A 217 -5.46 14.42 -10.43
C LEU A 217 -5.94 15.87 -10.62
N GLU A 218 -6.44 16.51 -9.57
CA GLU A 218 -6.92 17.90 -9.60
C GLU A 218 -5.82 18.91 -9.96
N THR A 219 -4.56 18.54 -9.77
CA THR A 219 -3.41 19.37 -10.15
C THR A 219 -2.90 19.13 -11.56
N VAL A 220 -3.46 18.16 -12.28
CA VAL A 220 -3.04 17.87 -13.66
C VAL A 220 -3.25 19.10 -14.54
N ARG A 221 -2.23 19.44 -15.32
CA ARG A 221 -2.25 20.53 -16.32
C ARG A 221 -1.58 20.01 -17.58
N PHE A 222 -2.10 20.46 -18.70
CA PHE A 222 -1.48 20.28 -20.01
C PHE A 222 -0.75 21.55 -20.37
N ASP A 223 0.45 21.42 -20.92
CA ASP A 223 1.19 22.58 -21.40
C ASP A 223 0.36 23.25 -22.50
N ASN A 224 0.28 24.56 -22.45
CA ASN A 224 -0.40 25.33 -23.49
C ASN A 224 0.38 25.18 -24.79
N GLU A 225 -0.31 24.91 -25.86
CA GLU A 225 0.20 25.04 -27.23
C GLU A 225 0.49 26.49 -27.59
#